data_83930384be5989661e69a35094902939
#
_entry.id   83930384be5989661e69a35094902939
#
_cell.length_a   1.000
_cell.length_b   1.000
_cell.length_c   1.000
_cell.angle_alpha   90.00
_cell.angle_beta   90.00
_cell.angle_gamma   90.00
#
_symmetry.space_group_name_H-M   'P 1'
#
loop_
_entity.id
_entity.type
_entity.pdbx_description
1 polymer ?
#
loop_
_entity_poly.entity_id
_entity_poly.type
_entity_poly.pdbx_seq_one_letter_code
_entity_poly.pdbx_strand_id
1 'polypeptide(L)'
;MSLIKASGRTFVEELATNPQVNLMVVCERLGAPFNDGEAEISLAAKVAEKLYDRPQLVMKMLQQEAIEFLLQCWEMEGESLIAQMYLRELEQLHFLGFLSYEDDTIYINMEAKDKFFFSLKSHRTQ
;
A
#
# COMPACT_ATOMS: atom_id res chain seq x y z
N MET A 1 19.54 -10.92 0.41
CA MET A 1 18.71 -9.95 1.13
C MET A 1 18.09 -8.96 0.14
N SER A 2 16.91 -8.51 0.46
CA SER A 2 16.17 -7.60 -0.44
C SER A 2 16.37 -6.16 -0.02
N LEU A 3 16.79 -5.31 -0.97
CA LEU A 3 16.98 -3.88 -0.74
C LEU A 3 15.60 -3.19 -0.73
N ILE A 4 15.46 -2.17 0.11
CA ILE A 4 14.24 -1.37 0.20
C ILE A 4 14.50 -0.02 -0.47
N LYS A 5 13.75 0.28 -1.53
CA LYS A 5 13.91 1.50 -2.33
C LYS A 5 12.58 2.25 -2.49
N ALA A 6 12.66 3.56 -2.64
CA ALA A 6 11.49 4.36 -3.03
C ALA A 6 11.15 4.09 -4.50
N SER A 7 9.86 3.92 -4.80
CA SER A 7 9.42 3.61 -6.17
C SER A 7 9.45 4.82 -7.10
N GLY A 8 9.39 6.03 -6.55
CA GLY A 8 9.33 7.25 -7.35
C GLY A 8 7.97 7.54 -7.97
N ARG A 9 6.96 6.74 -7.67
CA ARG A 9 5.60 6.90 -8.21
C ARG A 9 4.70 7.58 -7.18
N THR A 10 3.64 8.25 -7.66
CA THR A 10 2.58 8.69 -6.76
C THR A 10 1.77 7.47 -6.31
N PHE A 11 0.99 7.62 -5.24
CA PHE A 11 0.16 6.51 -4.77
C PHE A 11 -0.89 6.13 -5.82
N VAL A 12 -1.49 7.11 -6.49
CA VAL A 12 -2.45 6.85 -7.57
C VAL A 12 -1.79 6.06 -8.71
N GLU A 13 -0.59 6.45 -9.13
CA GLU A 13 0.14 5.72 -10.17
C GLU A 13 0.45 4.28 -9.73
N GLU A 14 0.85 4.10 -8.47
CA GLU A 14 1.13 2.77 -7.94
C GLU A 14 -0.12 1.90 -7.97
N LEU A 15 -1.26 2.44 -7.54
CA LEU A 15 -2.54 1.70 -7.58
C LEU A 15 -2.95 1.36 -9.01
N ALA A 16 -2.76 2.29 -9.94
CA ALA A 16 -3.20 2.11 -11.33
C ALA A 16 -2.32 1.16 -12.12
N THR A 17 -1.03 1.08 -11.80
CA THR A 17 -0.07 0.30 -12.60
C THR A 17 0.36 -1.01 -11.96
N ASN A 18 0.09 -1.21 -10.67
CA ASN A 18 0.47 -2.44 -9.99
C ASN A 18 -0.48 -3.57 -10.39
N PRO A 19 -0.01 -4.62 -11.08
CA PRO A 19 -0.89 -5.70 -11.57
C PRO A 19 -1.50 -6.53 -10.43
N GLN A 20 -0.97 -6.45 -9.22
CA GLN A 20 -1.51 -7.17 -8.07
C GLN A 20 -2.72 -6.47 -7.45
N VAL A 21 -2.97 -5.20 -7.79
CA VAL A 21 -4.09 -4.43 -7.24
C VAL A 21 -5.33 -4.65 -8.11
N ASN A 22 -6.40 -5.16 -7.50
CA ASN A 22 -7.70 -5.24 -8.15
C ASN A 22 -8.53 -4.06 -7.68
N LEU A 23 -8.51 -2.99 -8.47
CA LEU A 23 -9.14 -1.72 -8.09
C LEU A 23 -10.63 -1.82 -7.88
N MET A 24 -11.33 -2.65 -8.67
CA MET A 24 -12.78 -2.81 -8.51
C MET A 24 -13.11 -3.44 -7.17
N VAL A 25 -12.36 -4.48 -6.78
CA VAL A 25 -12.53 -5.14 -5.48
C VAL A 25 -12.22 -4.18 -4.34
N VAL A 26 -11.15 -3.41 -4.47
CA VAL A 26 -10.77 -2.43 -3.43
C VAL A 26 -11.84 -1.36 -3.29
N CYS A 27 -12.36 -0.84 -4.40
CA CYS A 27 -13.47 0.13 -4.37
C CYS A 27 -14.69 -0.44 -3.65
N GLU A 28 -15.06 -1.69 -3.95
CA GLU A 28 -16.19 -2.34 -3.28
C GLU A 28 -15.96 -2.44 -1.76
N ARG A 29 -14.79 -2.85 -1.36
CA ARG A 29 -14.45 -2.99 0.07
C ARG A 29 -14.48 -1.64 0.81
N LEU A 30 -14.12 -0.57 0.11
CA LEU A 30 -14.09 0.77 0.69
C LEU A 30 -15.44 1.48 0.60
N GLY A 31 -16.40 0.90 -0.10
CA GLY A 31 -17.70 1.55 -0.35
C GLY A 31 -17.59 2.75 -1.29
N ALA A 32 -16.57 2.77 -2.15
CA ALA A 32 -16.39 3.82 -3.15
C ALA A 32 -17.16 3.46 -4.42
N PRO A 33 -18.19 4.23 -4.81
CA PRO A 33 -18.96 3.90 -6.00
C PRO A 33 -18.16 4.09 -7.29
N PHE A 34 -18.37 3.19 -8.25
CA PHE A 34 -17.72 3.26 -9.56
C PHE A 34 -18.65 2.75 -10.64
N ASN A 35 -18.34 3.12 -11.88
CA ASN A 35 -19.13 2.71 -13.05
C ASN A 35 -18.41 1.57 -13.79
N ASP A 36 -19.19 0.71 -14.47
CA ASP A 36 -18.63 -0.32 -15.32
C ASP A 36 -17.80 0.32 -16.43
N GLY A 37 -16.60 -0.22 -16.66
CA GLY A 37 -15.71 0.31 -17.69
C GLY A 37 -14.98 1.59 -17.30
N GLU A 38 -15.05 2.00 -16.04
CA GLU A 38 -14.30 3.17 -15.57
C GLU A 38 -12.79 2.92 -15.71
N ALA A 39 -12.04 3.92 -16.16
CA ALA A 39 -10.60 3.80 -16.36
C ALA A 39 -9.87 3.50 -15.04
N GLU A 40 -8.79 2.71 -15.13
CA GLU A 40 -8.00 2.33 -13.95
C GLU A 40 -7.49 3.54 -13.18
N ILE A 41 -7.02 4.57 -13.88
CA ILE A 41 -6.52 5.78 -13.20
C ILE A 41 -7.62 6.48 -12.41
N SER A 42 -8.85 6.45 -12.90
CA SER A 42 -10.00 7.02 -12.21
C SER A 42 -10.35 6.21 -10.97
N LEU A 43 -10.34 4.89 -11.07
CA LEU A 43 -10.58 4.00 -9.93
C LEU A 43 -9.48 4.19 -8.88
N ALA A 44 -8.23 4.28 -9.32
CA ALA A 44 -7.09 4.49 -8.42
C ALA A 44 -7.22 5.81 -7.65
N ALA A 45 -7.65 6.87 -8.34
CA ALA A 45 -7.84 8.17 -7.70
C ALA A 45 -8.93 8.10 -6.63
N LYS A 46 -10.02 7.37 -6.90
CA LYS A 46 -11.10 7.18 -5.91
C LYS A 46 -10.63 6.43 -4.68
N VAL A 47 -9.84 5.38 -4.88
CA VAL A 47 -9.27 4.61 -3.77
C VAL A 47 -8.35 5.49 -2.92
N ALA A 48 -7.43 6.21 -3.57
CA ALA A 48 -6.50 7.09 -2.88
C ALA A 48 -7.23 8.16 -2.08
N GLU A 49 -8.21 8.83 -2.69
CA GLU A 49 -9.00 9.87 -2.02
C GLU A 49 -9.72 9.33 -0.79
N LYS A 50 -10.34 8.15 -0.92
CA LYS A 50 -11.06 7.53 0.20
C LYS A 50 -10.12 7.20 1.36
N LEU A 51 -8.95 6.65 1.06
CA LEU A 51 -7.96 6.30 2.09
C LEU A 51 -7.32 7.54 2.70
N TYR A 52 -7.07 8.59 1.91
CA TYR A 52 -6.53 9.85 2.42
C TYR A 52 -7.50 10.53 3.39
N ASP A 53 -8.80 10.48 3.04
CA ASP A 53 -9.84 11.07 3.88
C ASP A 53 -10.02 10.29 5.18
N ARG A 54 -9.89 8.96 5.13
CA ARG A 54 -10.07 8.08 6.29
C ARG A 54 -8.94 7.06 6.39
N PRO A 55 -7.75 7.46 6.85
CA PRO A 55 -6.60 6.54 6.94
C PRO A 55 -6.86 5.29 7.77
N GLN A 56 -7.78 5.36 8.74
CA GLN A 56 -8.12 4.20 9.57
C GLN A 56 -8.75 3.05 8.78
N LEU A 57 -9.22 3.29 7.54
CA LEU A 57 -9.74 2.23 6.69
C LEU A 57 -8.66 1.22 6.31
N VAL A 58 -7.40 1.66 6.25
CA VAL A 58 -6.27 0.77 5.98
C VAL A 58 -6.23 -0.34 7.03
N MET A 59 -6.51 -0.01 8.28
CA MET A 59 -6.47 -0.96 9.39
C MET A 59 -7.59 -2.00 9.33
N LYS A 60 -8.66 -1.71 8.60
CA LYS A 60 -9.73 -2.68 8.37
C LYS A 60 -9.42 -3.64 7.24
N MET A 61 -8.49 -3.27 6.37
CA MET A 61 -8.15 -4.04 5.17
C MET A 61 -6.89 -4.87 5.33
N LEU A 62 -6.04 -4.55 6.30
CA LEU A 62 -4.77 -5.21 6.54
C LEU A 62 -4.72 -5.81 7.94
N GLN A 63 -4.07 -6.95 8.07
CA GLN A 63 -3.78 -7.52 9.38
C GLN A 63 -2.71 -6.69 10.08
N GLN A 64 -2.68 -6.77 11.41
CA GLN A 64 -1.74 -6.00 12.23
C GLN A 64 -0.28 -6.24 11.81
N GLU A 65 0.06 -7.48 11.53
CA GLU A 65 1.41 -7.86 11.11
C GLU A 65 1.83 -7.17 9.82
N ALA A 66 0.89 -7.04 8.87
CA ALA A 66 1.17 -6.36 7.61
C ALA A 66 1.38 -4.86 7.83
N ILE A 67 0.59 -4.25 8.71
CA ILE A 67 0.74 -2.83 9.04
C ILE A 67 2.11 -2.58 9.69
N GLU A 68 2.50 -3.42 10.64
CA GLU A 68 3.79 -3.28 11.31
C GLU A 68 4.95 -3.47 10.33
N PHE A 69 4.84 -4.43 9.42
CA PHE A 69 5.85 -4.62 8.39
C PHE A 69 5.93 -3.42 7.45
N LEU A 70 4.79 -2.85 7.07
CA LEU A 70 4.76 -1.65 6.23
C LEU A 70 5.47 -0.47 6.91
N LEU A 71 5.16 -0.24 8.18
CA LEU A 71 5.81 0.83 8.94
C LEU A 71 7.33 0.60 9.03
N GLN A 72 7.74 -0.64 9.23
CA GLN A 72 9.16 -1.01 9.26
C GLN A 72 9.83 -0.70 7.92
N CYS A 73 9.22 -1.10 6.81
CA CYS A 73 9.77 -0.85 5.47
C CYS A 73 9.93 0.65 5.22
N TRP A 74 8.94 1.45 5.60
CA TRP A 74 9.04 2.90 5.44
C TRP A 74 10.17 3.53 6.24
N GLU A 75 10.53 2.94 7.37
CA GLU A 75 11.64 3.43 8.18
C GLU A 75 12.99 2.90 7.70
N MET A 76 13.00 1.88 6.86
CA MET A 76 14.22 1.19 6.41
C MET A 76 14.61 1.52 4.96
N GLU A 77 14.19 2.64 4.43
CA GLU A 77 14.59 3.02 3.07
C GLU A 77 16.12 3.01 2.93
N GLY A 78 16.63 2.34 1.91
CA GLY A 78 18.06 2.20 1.69
C GLY A 78 18.71 1.02 2.41
N GLU A 79 17.97 0.36 3.30
CA GLU A 79 18.45 -0.81 4.04
C GLU A 79 17.92 -2.10 3.38
N SER A 80 18.28 -3.24 3.93
CA SER A 80 17.90 -4.55 3.38
C SER A 80 17.28 -5.42 4.47
N LEU A 81 16.42 -6.34 4.05
CA LEU A 81 15.85 -7.36 4.94
C LEU A 81 15.65 -8.67 4.19
N ILE A 82 15.33 -9.73 4.92
CA ILE A 82 15.08 -11.05 4.34
C ILE A 82 13.59 -11.15 3.98
N ALA A 83 13.27 -10.87 2.70
CA ALA A 83 11.89 -10.81 2.23
C ALA A 83 11.14 -12.14 2.43
N GLN A 84 11.84 -13.27 2.35
CA GLN A 84 11.23 -14.61 2.51
C GLN A 84 10.54 -14.79 3.86
N MET A 85 10.94 -14.03 4.87
CA MET A 85 10.32 -14.09 6.19
C MET A 85 8.98 -13.34 6.23
N TYR A 86 8.68 -12.56 5.20
CA TYR A 86 7.54 -11.63 5.20
C TYR A 86 6.65 -11.79 3.96
N LEU A 87 6.66 -12.96 3.30
CA LEU A 87 5.93 -13.15 2.04
C LEU A 87 4.43 -12.91 2.18
N ARG A 88 3.84 -13.29 3.31
CA ARG A 88 2.42 -13.09 3.56
C ARG A 88 2.09 -11.60 3.68
N GLU A 89 2.90 -10.86 4.41
CA GLU A 89 2.74 -9.43 4.60
C GLU A 89 2.96 -8.68 3.28
N LEU A 90 3.97 -9.08 2.51
CA LEU A 90 4.24 -8.50 1.19
C LEU A 90 3.04 -8.69 0.25
N GLU A 91 2.43 -9.88 0.26
CA GLU A 91 1.28 -10.15 -0.59
C GLU A 91 0.09 -9.25 -0.24
N GLN A 92 -0.21 -9.08 1.05
CA GLN A 92 -1.30 -8.20 1.48
C GLN A 92 -1.05 -6.74 1.09
N LEU A 93 0.16 -6.27 1.27
CA LEU A 93 0.52 -4.88 0.96
C LEU A 93 0.57 -4.63 -0.55
N HIS A 94 0.97 -5.64 -1.33
CA HIS A 94 0.94 -5.59 -2.79
C HIS A 94 -0.49 -5.39 -3.30
N PHE A 95 -1.44 -6.09 -2.69
CA PHE A 95 -2.85 -6.03 -3.10
C PHE A 95 -3.42 -4.62 -2.96
N LEU A 96 -2.94 -3.85 -1.99
CA LEU A 96 -3.41 -2.48 -1.76
C LEU A 96 -2.50 -1.40 -2.35
N GLY A 97 -1.43 -1.80 -3.04
CA GLY A 97 -0.54 -0.85 -3.70
C GLY A 97 0.40 -0.08 -2.78
N PHE A 98 0.54 -0.50 -1.52
CA PHE A 98 1.43 0.18 -0.59
C PHE A 98 2.91 -0.10 -0.87
N LEU A 99 3.20 -1.29 -1.39
CA LEU A 99 4.54 -1.61 -1.83
C LEU A 99 4.49 -2.65 -2.94
N SER A 100 5.62 -2.81 -3.62
CA SER A 100 5.78 -3.84 -4.63
C SER A 100 7.09 -4.58 -4.39
N TYR A 101 7.15 -5.81 -4.86
CA TYR A 101 8.33 -6.67 -4.72
C TYR A 101 8.68 -7.19 -6.11
N GLU A 102 9.86 -6.81 -6.60
CA GLU A 102 10.29 -7.16 -7.95
C GLU A 102 11.81 -7.24 -7.98
N ASP A 103 12.36 -8.27 -8.63
CA ASP A 103 13.81 -8.47 -8.78
C ASP A 103 14.55 -8.39 -7.45
N ASP A 104 14.01 -9.05 -6.42
CA ASP A 104 14.58 -9.09 -5.07
C ASP A 104 14.72 -7.70 -4.43
N THR A 105 13.88 -6.76 -4.86
CA THR A 105 13.83 -5.41 -4.32
C THR A 105 12.42 -5.09 -3.84
N ILE A 106 12.31 -4.50 -2.65
CA ILE A 106 11.05 -4.02 -2.11
C ILE A 106 10.96 -2.53 -2.43
N TYR A 107 9.93 -2.15 -3.20
CA TYR A 107 9.68 -0.74 -3.54
C TYR A 107 8.60 -0.18 -2.64
N ILE A 108 8.90 0.91 -1.96
CA ILE A 108 7.96 1.58 -1.06
C ILE A 108 7.45 2.85 -1.73
N ASN A 109 6.21 3.22 -1.42
CA ASN A 109 5.60 4.44 -1.94
C ASN A 109 5.74 5.56 -0.92
N MET A 110 6.52 6.58 -1.25
CA MET A 110 6.83 7.67 -0.32
C MET A 110 5.66 8.62 -0.13
N GLU A 111 4.80 8.78 -1.14
CA GLU A 111 3.58 9.57 -0.98
C GLU A 111 2.63 8.91 0.01
N ALA A 112 2.47 7.60 -0.08
CA ALA A 112 1.67 6.85 0.89
C ALA A 112 2.27 6.96 2.29
N LYS A 113 3.59 6.92 2.41
CA LYS A 113 4.26 7.14 3.69
C LYS A 113 3.89 8.50 4.28
N ASP A 114 3.97 9.56 3.49
CA ASP A 114 3.65 10.91 3.95
C ASP A 114 2.19 11.02 4.42
N LYS A 115 1.28 10.31 3.77
CA LYS A 115 -0.14 10.40 4.07
C LYS A 115 -0.59 9.50 5.22
N PHE A 116 0.04 8.34 5.40
CA PHE A 116 -0.46 7.31 6.31
C PHE A 116 0.43 7.00 7.50
N PHE A 117 1.71 7.34 7.44
CA PHE A 117 2.68 6.88 8.45
C PHE A 117 2.27 7.25 9.88
N PHE A 118 1.97 8.51 10.12
CA PHE A 118 1.62 8.95 11.48
C PHE A 118 0.32 8.35 11.97
N SER A 119 -0.69 8.24 11.10
CA SER A 119 -1.98 7.65 11.47
C SER A 119 -1.83 6.19 11.86
N LEU A 120 -1.11 5.41 11.05
CA LEU A 120 -0.91 3.98 11.32
C LEU A 120 -0.03 3.76 12.55
N LYS A 121 1.00 4.58 12.72
CA LYS A 121 1.91 4.46 13.86
C LYS A 121 1.19 4.81 15.17
N SER A 122 0.35 5.84 15.16
CA SER A 122 -0.41 6.25 16.34
C SER A 122 -1.39 5.15 16.78
N HIS A 123 -2.07 4.51 15.83
CA HIS A 123 -3.00 3.44 16.14
C HIS A 123 -2.28 2.17 16.63
N ARG A 124 -1.03 1.94 16.19
CA ARG A 124 -0.26 0.79 16.61
C ARG A 124 0.00 0.79 18.12
N THR A 125 0.13 1.96 18.72
CA THR A 125 0.45 2.09 20.14
C THR A 125 -0.78 2.02 21.06
N GLN A 126 -1.95 1.91 20.49
CA GLN A 126 -3.20 1.74 21.23
C GLN A 126 -3.59 0.26 21.25
#